data_9a8d4362165ca24f76805492196071da
#
_entry.id   9a8d4362165ca24f76805492196071da
#
_cell.length_a   1.000
_cell.length_b   1.000
_cell.length_c   1.000
_cell.angle_alpha   90.00
_cell.angle_beta   90.00
_cell.angle_gamma   90.00
#
_symmetry.space_group_name_H-M   'P 1'
#
loop_
_entity.id
_entity.type
_entity.pdbx_description
1 polymer ?
#
loop_
_entity_poly.entity_id
_entity_poly.type
_entity_poly.pdbx_seq_one_letter_code
_entity_poly.pdbx_strand_id
1 'polypeptide(L)'
;MREILFKGKKKDNGEWIEGYLLDGGMPGEKRIFIGKLVIGKWTVMADEFDEVDPDTICEYTGLTDKKGKKIWENDILMCHGNSEDLVKTVFGEFGVRNIETWSIVDKVVGWHYEIIPTDTISRCEPFCYSMPLTKDYIDRCEMEVVGSIFDNPELVQGSL
;
A
#
# COMPACT_ATOMS: atom_id res chain seq x y z
N MET A 1 4.81 -18.98 -5.05
CA MET A 1 4.70 -17.80 -5.96
C MET A 1 3.98 -16.69 -5.24
N ARG A 2 4.48 -15.43 -5.33
CA ARG A 2 3.81 -14.28 -4.71
C ARG A 2 2.46 -14.03 -5.39
N GLU A 3 1.42 -13.80 -4.62
CA GLU A 3 0.14 -13.38 -5.16
C GLU A 3 0.24 -11.94 -5.67
N ILE A 4 -0.11 -11.71 -6.93
CA ILE A 4 -0.08 -10.38 -7.55
C ILE A 4 -1.53 -9.94 -7.75
N LEU A 5 -1.95 -8.99 -6.93
CA LEU A 5 -3.28 -8.41 -6.95
C LEU A 5 -3.19 -6.89 -6.94
N PHE A 6 -4.24 -6.27 -7.43
CA PHE A 6 -4.43 -4.82 -7.41
C PHE A 6 -5.79 -4.47 -6.81
N LYS A 7 -5.91 -3.27 -6.28
CA LYS A 7 -7.19 -2.64 -5.98
C LYS A 7 -7.22 -1.23 -6.56
N GLY A 8 -8.42 -0.75 -6.85
CA GLY A 8 -8.64 0.61 -7.32
C GLY A 8 -10.07 1.04 -7.04
N LYS A 9 -10.33 2.33 -7.09
CA LYS A 9 -11.69 2.86 -6.94
C LYS A 9 -12.41 2.85 -8.29
N LYS A 10 -13.58 2.24 -8.34
CA LYS A 10 -14.44 2.24 -9.53
C LYS A 10 -14.80 3.66 -9.93
N LYS A 11 -14.77 3.94 -11.22
CA LYS A 11 -15.14 5.26 -11.75
C LYS A 11 -16.63 5.58 -11.57
N ASP A 12 -17.48 4.57 -11.54
CA ASP A 12 -18.94 4.76 -11.47
C ASP A 12 -19.44 5.15 -10.07
N ASN A 13 -18.88 4.54 -9.00
CA ASN A 13 -19.41 4.72 -7.65
C ASN A 13 -18.33 5.01 -6.57
N GLY A 14 -17.05 4.96 -6.93
CA GLY A 14 -15.94 5.18 -5.99
C GLY A 14 -15.67 4.05 -5.00
N GLU A 15 -16.34 2.92 -5.12
CA GLU A 15 -16.09 1.75 -4.28
C GLU A 15 -14.79 1.04 -4.67
N TRP A 16 -14.13 0.43 -3.70
CA TRP A 16 -12.95 -0.38 -3.96
C TRP A 16 -13.30 -1.71 -4.64
N ILE A 17 -12.55 -2.07 -5.66
CA ILE A 17 -12.54 -3.39 -6.27
C ILE A 17 -11.14 -3.99 -6.21
N GLU A 18 -11.06 -5.28 -5.90
CA GLU A 18 -9.81 -6.05 -5.87
C GLU A 18 -9.80 -7.07 -7.00
N GLY A 19 -8.65 -7.32 -7.59
CA GLY A 19 -8.48 -8.34 -8.62
C GLY A 19 -7.21 -8.18 -9.43
N TYR A 20 -7.28 -8.64 -10.66
CA TYR A 20 -6.20 -8.50 -11.64
C TYR A 20 -6.39 -7.23 -12.45
N LEU A 21 -5.28 -6.62 -12.85
CA LEU A 21 -5.27 -5.38 -13.60
C LEU A 21 -5.17 -5.67 -15.09
N LEU A 22 -6.07 -5.05 -15.87
CA LEU A 22 -6.02 -5.02 -17.33
C LEU A 22 -5.89 -3.58 -17.81
N ASP A 23 -4.89 -3.35 -18.64
CA ASP A 23 -4.78 -2.14 -19.43
C ASP A 23 -5.62 -2.32 -20.71
N GLY A 24 -6.52 -1.40 -20.97
CA GLY A 24 -7.47 -1.47 -22.07
C GLY A 24 -7.71 -0.12 -22.71
N GLY A 25 -8.66 -0.10 -23.67
CA GLY A 25 -8.99 1.09 -24.43
C GLY A 25 -8.44 1.07 -25.87
N MET A 26 -8.80 2.07 -26.65
CA MET A 26 -8.27 2.27 -28.00
C MET A 26 -6.82 2.78 -27.93
N PRO A 27 -6.00 2.61 -29.01
CA PRO A 27 -4.68 3.17 -29.04
C PRO A 27 -4.66 4.66 -28.68
N GLY A 28 -3.87 5.02 -27.65
CA GLY A 28 -3.78 6.39 -27.14
C GLY A 28 -4.73 6.71 -25.98
N GLU A 29 -5.67 5.84 -25.66
CA GLU A 29 -6.51 5.93 -24.46
C GLU A 29 -5.90 5.14 -23.31
N LYS A 30 -5.84 5.75 -22.12
CA LYS A 30 -5.44 5.07 -20.91
C LYS A 30 -6.72 4.71 -20.10
N ARG A 31 -7.12 3.46 -20.20
CA ARG A 31 -8.25 2.91 -19.44
C ARG A 31 -7.78 1.67 -18.68
N ILE A 32 -7.97 1.67 -17.38
CA ILE A 32 -7.56 0.56 -16.50
C ILE A 32 -8.79 -0.09 -15.90
N PHE A 33 -8.78 -1.42 -15.93
CA PHE A 33 -9.85 -2.26 -15.41
C PHE A 33 -9.28 -3.19 -14.35
N ILE A 34 -10.02 -3.41 -13.27
CA ILE A 34 -9.67 -4.39 -12.23
C ILE A 34 -10.84 -5.35 -12.05
N GLY A 35 -10.52 -6.63 -11.92
CA GLY A 35 -11.51 -7.68 -11.70
C GLY A 35 -10.94 -9.07 -11.83
N LYS A 36 -11.82 -10.03 -12.11
CA LYS A 36 -11.49 -11.44 -12.30
C LYS A 36 -12.13 -11.98 -13.56
N LEU A 37 -11.42 -12.87 -14.27
CA LEU A 37 -12.01 -13.61 -15.35
C LEU A 37 -12.92 -14.72 -14.81
N VAL A 38 -14.11 -14.81 -15.37
CA VAL A 38 -15.01 -15.94 -15.13
C VAL A 38 -14.77 -16.96 -16.26
N ILE A 39 -14.24 -18.11 -15.88
CA ILE A 39 -13.89 -19.19 -16.84
C ILE A 39 -14.91 -20.31 -16.68
N GLY A 40 -15.78 -20.46 -17.68
CA GLY A 40 -16.69 -21.60 -17.80
C GLY A 40 -16.09 -22.72 -18.67
N LYS A 41 -16.84 -23.81 -18.82
CA LYS A 41 -16.40 -24.96 -19.63
C LYS A 41 -16.09 -24.59 -21.10
N TRP A 42 -16.81 -23.62 -21.64
CA TRP A 42 -16.75 -23.21 -23.05
C TRP A 42 -16.57 -21.72 -23.29
N THR A 43 -16.53 -20.93 -22.21
CA THR A 43 -16.51 -19.47 -22.29
C THR A 43 -15.51 -18.85 -21.32
N VAL A 44 -14.94 -17.72 -21.73
CA VAL A 44 -14.16 -16.84 -20.86
C VAL A 44 -14.85 -15.48 -20.91
N MET A 45 -15.25 -14.96 -19.76
CA MET A 45 -15.96 -13.69 -19.65
C MET A 45 -15.22 -12.74 -18.73
N ALA A 46 -15.21 -11.46 -19.08
CA ALA A 46 -14.61 -10.37 -18.32
C ALA A 46 -15.68 -9.46 -17.67
N ASP A 47 -16.87 -9.96 -17.44
CA ASP A 47 -18.00 -9.20 -16.93
C ASP A 47 -17.80 -8.69 -15.49
N GLU A 48 -16.86 -9.30 -14.75
CA GLU A 48 -16.48 -8.88 -13.39
C GLU A 48 -15.33 -7.87 -13.37
N PHE A 49 -14.98 -7.28 -14.51
CA PHE A 49 -14.02 -6.19 -14.58
C PHE A 49 -14.73 -4.85 -14.60
N ASP A 50 -14.33 -3.98 -13.67
CA ASP A 50 -14.81 -2.60 -13.60
C ASP A 50 -13.70 -1.62 -13.95
N GLU A 51 -14.05 -0.55 -14.66
CA GLU A 51 -13.12 0.54 -14.90
C GLU A 51 -12.84 1.30 -13.61
N VAL A 52 -11.56 1.52 -13.32
CA VAL A 52 -11.09 2.18 -12.10
C VAL A 52 -10.40 3.51 -12.42
N ASP A 53 -10.39 4.40 -11.44
CA ASP A 53 -9.57 5.59 -11.48
C ASP A 53 -8.08 5.20 -11.38
N PRO A 54 -7.27 5.46 -12.43
CA PRO A 54 -5.86 5.09 -12.45
C PRO A 54 -5.04 5.66 -11.29
N ASP A 55 -5.44 6.80 -10.75
CA ASP A 55 -4.72 7.48 -9.66
C ASP A 55 -4.93 6.78 -8.30
N THR A 56 -5.89 5.86 -8.22
CA THR A 56 -6.20 5.11 -6.99
C THR A 56 -5.66 3.68 -6.98
N ILE A 57 -4.97 3.26 -8.03
CA ILE A 57 -4.47 1.88 -8.15
C ILE A 57 -3.40 1.61 -7.12
N CYS A 58 -3.57 0.54 -6.36
CA CYS A 58 -2.65 0.06 -5.34
C CYS A 58 -2.31 -1.41 -5.60
N GLU A 59 -1.03 -1.77 -5.51
CA GLU A 59 -0.60 -3.15 -5.57
C GLU A 59 -0.65 -3.80 -4.18
N TYR A 60 -1.01 -5.08 -4.12
CA TYR A 60 -0.92 -5.87 -2.89
C TYR A 60 0.55 -6.16 -2.56
N THR A 61 0.97 -5.84 -1.35
CA THR A 61 2.36 -6.05 -0.91
C THR A 61 2.77 -7.52 -0.78
N GLY A 62 1.79 -8.43 -0.73
CA GLY A 62 2.01 -9.84 -0.38
C GLY A 62 2.03 -10.11 1.12
N LEU A 63 1.83 -9.07 1.95
CA LEU A 63 1.87 -9.13 3.40
C LEU A 63 0.51 -8.85 4.01
N THR A 64 0.29 -9.35 5.20
CA THR A 64 -0.90 -9.10 6.01
C THR A 64 -0.51 -8.45 7.34
N ASP A 65 -1.41 -7.66 7.89
CA ASP A 65 -1.25 -7.05 9.21
C ASP A 65 -1.42 -8.06 10.36
N LYS A 66 -1.32 -7.60 11.60
CA LYS A 66 -1.46 -8.44 12.80
C LYS A 66 -2.80 -9.16 12.91
N LYS A 67 -3.82 -8.68 12.20
CA LYS A 67 -5.17 -9.27 12.16
C LYS A 67 -5.43 -10.13 10.93
N GLY A 68 -4.44 -10.27 10.05
CA GLY A 68 -4.57 -11.02 8.79
C GLY A 68 -5.17 -10.22 7.64
N LYS A 69 -5.37 -8.91 7.80
CA LYS A 69 -5.85 -8.03 6.74
C LYS A 69 -4.73 -7.76 5.73
N LYS A 70 -5.03 -7.84 4.44
CA LYS A 70 -4.07 -7.51 3.38
C LYS A 70 -3.55 -6.08 3.51
N ILE A 71 -2.25 -5.91 3.31
CA ILE A 71 -1.60 -4.59 3.26
C ILE A 71 -1.38 -4.22 1.80
N TRP A 72 -1.89 -3.06 1.42
CA TRP A 72 -1.78 -2.51 0.06
C TRP A 72 -0.85 -1.29 0.03
N GLU A 73 -0.33 -1.00 -1.15
CA GLU A 73 0.31 0.28 -1.42
C GLU A 73 -0.58 1.45 -0.96
N ASN A 74 0.00 2.46 -0.34
CA ASN A 74 -0.69 3.61 0.22
C ASN A 74 -1.63 3.34 1.41
N ASP A 75 -1.61 2.12 1.97
CA ASP A 75 -2.27 1.88 3.26
C ASP A 75 -1.53 2.61 4.39
N ILE A 76 -2.30 3.04 5.38
CA ILE A 76 -1.80 3.62 6.62
C ILE A 76 -1.86 2.55 7.70
N LEU A 77 -0.71 2.30 8.32
CA LEU A 77 -0.54 1.33 9.39
C LEU A 77 -0.33 2.06 10.71
N MET A 78 -0.99 1.58 11.74
CA MET A 78 -0.78 2.01 13.12
C MET A 78 0.13 1.01 13.84
N CYS A 79 1.16 1.51 14.49
CA CYS A 79 2.11 0.71 15.25
C CYS A 79 1.76 0.71 16.74
N HIS A 80 1.93 -0.46 17.40
CA HIS A 80 1.76 -0.62 18.85
C HIS A 80 0.42 -0.15 19.43
N GLY A 81 -0.64 -0.10 18.62
CA GLY A 81 -1.94 0.44 19.03
C GLY A 81 -1.92 1.94 19.35
N ASN A 82 -0.90 2.66 18.92
CA ASN A 82 -0.73 4.09 19.16
C ASN A 82 -1.18 4.90 17.95
N SER A 83 -2.22 5.70 18.09
CA SER A 83 -2.78 6.56 17.02
C SER A 83 -1.83 7.67 16.55
N GLU A 84 -0.76 7.93 17.29
CA GLU A 84 0.29 8.89 16.92
C GLU A 84 1.51 8.20 16.27
N ASP A 85 1.53 6.88 16.21
CA ASP A 85 2.59 6.09 15.58
C ASP A 85 2.08 5.49 14.27
N LEU A 86 2.01 6.34 13.26
CA LEU A 86 1.47 6.01 11.95
C LEU A 86 2.55 5.96 10.89
N VAL A 87 2.44 4.98 10.00
CA VAL A 87 3.32 4.82 8.85
C VAL A 87 2.50 4.59 7.58
N LYS A 88 3.07 4.99 6.44
CA LYS A 88 2.49 4.78 5.11
C LYS A 88 3.27 3.73 4.35
N THR A 89 2.58 2.79 3.73
CA THR A 89 3.16 1.75 2.89
C THR A 89 3.51 2.30 1.51
N VAL A 90 4.76 2.13 1.08
CA VAL A 90 5.30 2.68 -0.18
C VAL A 90 6.12 1.61 -0.92
N PHE A 91 6.05 1.62 -2.25
CA PHE A 91 6.98 0.91 -3.10
C PHE A 91 7.96 1.88 -3.75
N GLY A 92 9.25 1.63 -3.66
CA GLY A 92 10.27 2.48 -4.27
C GLY A 92 11.65 2.29 -3.69
N GLU A 93 12.55 3.21 -4.02
CA GLU A 93 13.91 3.22 -3.48
C GLU A 93 13.91 3.75 -2.05
N PHE A 94 14.64 3.07 -1.18
CA PHE A 94 14.90 3.53 0.19
C PHE A 94 16.30 3.12 0.66
N GLY A 95 16.81 3.85 1.67
CA GLY A 95 18.12 3.57 2.25
C GLY A 95 18.07 2.47 3.31
N VAL A 96 18.93 1.46 3.17
CA VAL A 96 19.21 0.51 4.23
C VAL A 96 20.22 1.13 5.17
N ARG A 97 19.92 1.12 6.46
CA ARG A 97 20.72 1.79 7.48
C ARG A 97 21.43 0.80 8.40
N ASN A 98 22.63 1.18 8.80
CA ASN A 98 23.32 0.52 9.90
C ASN A 98 22.60 0.86 11.22
N ILE A 99 22.25 -0.15 12.02
CA ILE A 99 21.48 0.02 13.25
C ILE A 99 22.24 0.72 14.40
N GLU A 100 23.56 0.74 14.33
CA GLU A 100 24.39 1.38 15.35
C GLU A 100 24.64 2.86 15.04
N THR A 101 24.92 3.16 13.76
CA THR A 101 25.32 4.50 13.33
C THR A 101 24.22 5.28 12.62
N TRP A 102 23.14 4.58 12.23
CA TRP A 102 22.03 5.09 11.41
C TRP A 102 22.44 5.62 10.02
N SER A 103 23.72 5.43 9.65
CA SER A 103 24.19 5.78 8.31
C SER A 103 23.61 4.87 7.24
N ILE A 104 23.34 5.42 6.06
CA ILE A 104 22.92 4.62 4.90
C ILE A 104 24.12 3.81 4.42
N VAL A 105 23.97 2.50 4.38
CA VAL A 105 24.99 1.56 3.89
C VAL A 105 24.69 1.04 2.50
N ASP A 106 23.42 1.08 2.08
CA ASP A 106 22.98 0.66 0.76
C ASP A 106 21.66 1.32 0.39
N LYS A 107 21.27 1.24 -0.90
CA LYS A 107 19.95 1.63 -1.40
C LYS A 107 19.33 0.47 -2.14
N VAL A 108 18.07 0.21 -1.86
CA VAL A 108 17.31 -0.90 -2.46
C VAL A 108 15.94 -0.42 -2.92
N VAL A 109 15.37 -1.15 -3.86
CA VAL A 109 13.99 -0.92 -4.32
C VAL A 109 13.11 -2.03 -3.76
N GLY A 110 12.01 -1.65 -3.12
CA GLY A 110 11.08 -2.61 -2.55
C GLY A 110 9.98 -1.95 -1.73
N TRP A 111 9.19 -2.81 -1.08
CA TRP A 111 8.19 -2.38 -0.12
C TRP A 111 8.87 -1.89 1.15
N HIS A 112 8.54 -0.66 1.52
CA HIS A 112 8.99 -0.04 2.75
C HIS A 112 7.87 0.81 3.35
N TYR A 113 8.08 1.28 4.56
CA TYR A 113 7.17 2.25 5.17
C TYR A 113 7.88 3.58 5.42
N GLU A 114 7.12 4.64 5.25
CA GLU A 114 7.51 6.01 5.58
C GLU A 114 6.75 6.46 6.81
N ILE A 115 7.44 7.12 7.71
CA ILE A 115 6.84 7.67 8.92
C ILE A 115 5.92 8.83 8.57
N ILE A 116 4.69 8.80 9.10
CA ILE A 116 3.79 9.94 9.06
C ILE A 116 4.12 10.81 10.28
N PRO A 117 4.61 12.05 10.10
CA PRO A 117 5.10 12.87 11.22
C PRO A 117 3.94 13.47 12.01
N THR A 118 3.41 12.72 12.97
CA THR A 118 2.27 13.08 13.81
C THR A 118 2.67 13.89 15.04
N ASP A 119 3.89 13.71 15.55
CA ASP A 119 4.40 14.38 16.75
C ASP A 119 5.86 14.84 16.58
N THR A 120 6.45 15.38 17.63
CA THR A 120 7.83 15.85 17.62
C THR A 120 8.83 14.70 17.49
N ILE A 121 8.54 13.55 18.11
CA ILE A 121 9.45 12.40 18.13
C ILE A 121 9.54 11.80 16.72
N SER A 122 8.42 11.63 16.03
CA SER A 122 8.36 11.07 14.68
C SER A 122 9.06 11.94 13.62
N ARG A 123 9.41 13.19 13.97
CA ARG A 123 10.18 14.11 13.12
C ARG A 123 11.68 14.09 13.40
N CYS A 124 12.11 13.38 14.44
CA CYS A 124 13.49 13.33 14.86
C CYS A 124 14.18 12.03 14.43
N GLU A 125 15.46 12.11 14.14
CA GLU A 125 16.29 10.93 13.93
C GLU A 125 16.46 10.13 15.24
N PRO A 126 16.43 8.78 15.22
CA PRO A 126 16.26 7.91 14.05
C PRO A 126 14.80 7.58 13.71
N PHE A 127 13.82 8.11 14.45
CA PHE A 127 12.41 7.70 14.38
C PHE A 127 11.71 8.13 13.08
N CYS A 128 12.28 9.08 12.34
CA CYS A 128 11.76 9.55 11.06
C CYS A 128 12.22 8.72 9.85
N TYR A 129 13.06 7.71 10.05
CA TYR A 129 13.63 6.96 8.94
C TYR A 129 12.67 5.91 8.35
N SER A 130 12.67 5.85 7.02
CA SER A 130 12.00 4.77 6.29
C SER A 130 12.68 3.43 6.55
N MET A 131 11.89 2.39 6.78
CA MET A 131 12.37 1.05 7.06
C MET A 131 11.68 0.03 6.15
N PRO A 132 12.34 -1.10 5.83
CA PRO A 132 11.72 -2.12 4.98
C PRO A 132 10.44 -2.67 5.61
N LEU A 133 9.41 -2.86 4.81
CA LEU A 133 8.18 -3.51 5.24
C LEU A 133 8.36 -5.03 5.11
N THR A 134 8.51 -5.70 6.24
CA THR A 134 8.68 -7.15 6.33
C THR A 134 7.71 -7.74 7.35
N LYS A 135 7.48 -9.05 7.24
CA LYS A 135 6.67 -9.76 8.24
C LYS A 135 7.20 -9.57 9.66
N ASP A 136 8.52 -9.57 9.81
CA ASP A 136 9.19 -9.38 11.09
C ASP A 136 8.93 -7.98 11.69
N TYR A 137 8.97 -6.92 10.86
CA TYR A 137 8.61 -5.57 11.31
C TYR A 137 7.13 -5.44 11.65
N ILE A 138 6.25 -6.04 10.84
CA ILE A 138 4.80 -6.03 11.10
C ILE A 138 4.49 -6.66 12.46
N ASP A 139 5.08 -7.82 12.75
CA ASP A 139 4.85 -8.54 14.00
C ASP A 139 5.48 -7.80 15.19
N ARG A 140 6.70 -7.31 15.05
CA ARG A 140 7.42 -6.59 16.12
C ARG A 140 6.76 -5.28 16.50
N CYS A 141 6.29 -4.52 15.50
CA CYS A 141 5.62 -3.24 15.70
C CYS A 141 4.10 -3.38 15.85
N GLU A 142 3.57 -4.60 15.86
CA GLU A 142 2.13 -4.88 15.96
C GLU A 142 1.30 -4.04 14.97
N MET A 143 1.77 -3.97 13.71
CA MET A 143 1.17 -3.11 12.69
C MET A 143 -0.25 -3.55 12.32
N GLU A 144 -1.14 -2.58 12.24
CA GLU A 144 -2.56 -2.75 11.87
C GLU A 144 -2.98 -1.73 10.81
N VAL A 145 -3.63 -2.18 9.75
CA VAL A 145 -4.20 -1.29 8.73
C VAL A 145 -5.36 -0.51 9.32
N VAL A 146 -5.23 0.82 9.39
CA VAL A 146 -6.25 1.73 9.94
C VAL A 146 -6.90 2.61 8.87
N GLY A 147 -6.37 2.62 7.66
CA GLY A 147 -6.91 3.40 6.56
C GLY A 147 -5.99 3.40 5.35
N SER A 148 -6.22 4.36 4.47
CA SER A 148 -5.39 4.62 3.29
C SER A 148 -5.30 6.11 3.04
N ILE A 149 -4.32 6.53 2.21
CA ILE A 149 -4.21 7.95 1.84
C ILE A 149 -5.44 8.47 1.07
N PHE A 150 -6.20 7.56 0.45
CA PHE A 150 -7.40 7.90 -0.34
C PHE A 150 -8.66 8.01 0.51
N ASP A 151 -8.80 7.16 1.53
CA ASP A 151 -9.99 7.15 2.39
C ASP A 151 -9.81 8.01 3.63
N ASN A 152 -8.55 8.19 4.06
CA ASN A 152 -8.19 8.93 5.28
C ASN A 152 -7.08 9.94 5.01
N PRO A 153 -7.27 10.89 4.06
CA PRO A 153 -6.25 11.88 3.73
C PRO A 153 -5.85 12.78 4.92
N GLU A 154 -6.75 12.93 5.90
CA GLU A 154 -6.49 13.68 7.13
C GLU A 154 -5.36 13.08 7.97
N LEU A 155 -5.17 11.76 7.92
CA LEU A 155 -4.12 11.07 8.68
C LEU A 155 -2.71 11.35 8.12
N VAL A 156 -2.60 11.70 6.84
CA VAL A 156 -1.32 12.02 6.18
C VAL A 156 -0.97 13.50 6.23
N GLN A 157 -1.95 14.37 6.44
CA GLN A 157 -1.73 15.82 6.46
C GLN A 157 -1.09 16.30 7.77
N GLY A 158 -0.67 15.41 8.62
CA GLY A 158 0.01 15.64 9.89
C GLY A 158 -0.43 16.94 10.55
N SER A 159 -1.06 16.89 11.70
CA SER A 159 -1.39 18.09 12.44
C SER A 159 -0.15 18.97 12.58
N LEU A 160 -0.16 20.06 11.88
CA LEU A 160 0.79 21.15 12.10
C LEU A 160 0.56 21.77 13.47
#